data_891581b3da956275b9de03bbeae5d41b
#
_entry.id   891581b3da956275b9de03bbeae5d41b
#
_cell.length_a   1.000
_cell.length_b   1.000
_cell.length_c   1.000
_cell.angle_alpha   90.00
_cell.angle_beta   90.00
_cell.angle_gamma   90.00
#
_symmetry.space_group_name_H-M   'P 1'
#
loop_
_entity.id
_entity.type
_entity.pdbx_description
1 polymer ?
#
loop_
_entity_poly.entity_id
_entity_poly.type
_entity_poly.pdbx_seq_one_letter_code
_entity_poly.pdbx_strand_id
1 'polypeptide(L)'
;MDYYGSRLEQNTNLFPKKINVNFVKIIDKSNIGVKTYERGCGYTLACGTGMTSSAYIANKLGLVNDKVKVSSPGGEVEIEILKEKLYMTGPAQKICDGRVDDDWLLA
;
A
#
# COMPACT_ATOMS: atom_id res chain seq x y z
N MET A 1 9.13 -5.50 13.97
CA MET A 1 8.22 -5.58 12.81
C MET A 1 8.59 -6.65 11.79
N ASP A 2 9.87 -6.82 11.45
CA ASP A 2 10.29 -7.93 10.56
C ASP A 2 9.85 -9.29 11.06
N TYR A 3 9.95 -9.49 12.38
CA TYR A 3 9.55 -10.74 13.01
C TYR A 3 8.09 -11.09 12.74
N TYR A 4 7.18 -10.15 12.98
CA TYR A 4 5.76 -10.39 12.77
C TYR A 4 5.38 -10.42 11.29
N GLY A 5 5.96 -9.53 10.49
CA GLY A 5 5.71 -9.49 9.05
C GLY A 5 6.13 -10.77 8.37
N SER A 6 7.34 -11.24 8.64
CA SER A 6 7.87 -12.47 8.09
C SER A 6 7.05 -13.70 8.51
N ARG A 7 6.70 -13.79 9.79
CA ARG A 7 5.94 -14.95 10.29
C ARG A 7 4.52 -15.00 9.72
N LEU A 8 3.85 -13.88 9.60
CA LEU A 8 2.52 -13.81 9.01
C LEU A 8 2.57 -14.10 7.50
N GLU A 9 3.51 -13.49 6.79
CA GLU A 9 3.67 -13.69 5.35
C GLU A 9 3.96 -15.15 5.00
N GLN A 10 4.78 -15.82 5.82
CA GLN A 10 5.19 -17.20 5.57
C GLN A 10 4.28 -18.25 6.19
N ASN A 11 3.21 -17.85 6.87
CA ASN A 11 2.28 -18.79 7.47
C ASN A 11 1.36 -19.39 6.40
N THR A 12 1.85 -20.42 5.71
CA THR A 12 1.12 -21.08 4.63
C THR A 12 -0.06 -21.93 5.10
N ASN A 13 -0.19 -22.21 6.39
CA ASN A 13 -1.38 -22.86 6.94
C ASN A 13 -2.58 -21.93 6.92
N LEU A 14 -2.39 -20.66 7.31
CA LEU A 14 -3.43 -19.63 7.25
C LEU A 14 -3.54 -19.01 5.87
N PHE A 15 -2.39 -18.83 5.21
CA PHE A 15 -2.30 -18.14 3.92
C PHE A 15 -1.52 -18.98 2.91
N PRO A 16 -2.16 -19.95 2.25
CA PRO A 16 -1.46 -20.91 1.37
C PRO A 16 -0.64 -20.25 0.26
N LYS A 17 -1.04 -19.08 -0.22
CA LYS A 17 -0.32 -18.31 -1.25
C LYS A 17 0.53 -17.21 -0.66
N LYS A 18 0.76 -17.23 0.65
CA LYS A 18 1.36 -16.13 1.42
C LYS A 18 0.52 -14.85 1.34
N ILE A 19 0.93 -13.79 1.99
CA ILE A 19 0.21 -12.50 1.97
C ILE A 19 1.18 -11.34 2.11
N ASN A 20 0.68 -10.15 1.77
CA ASN A 20 1.29 -8.90 2.20
C ASN A 20 0.76 -8.53 3.59
N VAL A 21 1.61 -7.95 4.43
CA VAL A 21 1.24 -7.50 5.77
C VAL A 21 1.45 -6.00 5.85
N ASN A 22 0.38 -5.28 6.21
CA ASN A 22 0.43 -3.83 6.36
C ASN A 22 0.35 -3.47 7.85
N PHE A 23 1.38 -2.78 8.35
CA PHE A 23 1.39 -2.24 9.70
C PHE A 23 0.93 -0.79 9.63
N VAL A 24 -0.16 -0.47 10.31
CA VAL A 24 -0.84 0.82 10.22
C VAL A 24 -0.75 1.55 11.55
N LYS A 25 -0.29 2.80 11.52
CA LYS A 25 -0.30 3.71 12.67
C LYS A 25 -1.33 4.80 12.40
N ILE A 26 -2.31 4.92 13.27
CA ILE A 26 -3.29 6.00 13.21
C ILE A 26 -2.65 7.23 13.88
N ILE A 27 -2.42 8.28 13.09
CA ILE A 27 -1.84 9.53 13.59
C ILE A 27 -2.99 10.44 14.06
N ASP A 28 -3.97 10.65 13.18
CA ASP A 28 -5.21 11.34 13.50
C ASP A 28 -6.29 10.90 12.50
N LYS A 29 -7.46 11.54 12.51
CA LYS A 29 -8.57 11.16 11.63
C LYS A 29 -8.31 11.42 10.14
N SER A 30 -7.30 12.19 9.81
CA SER A 30 -6.95 12.55 8.43
C SER A 30 -5.59 12.05 7.99
N ASN A 31 -4.84 11.40 8.88
CA ASN A 31 -3.46 10.97 8.61
C ASN A 31 -3.20 9.59 9.22
N ILE A 32 -2.62 8.71 8.42
CA ILE A 32 -2.12 7.41 8.88
C ILE A 32 -0.73 7.16 8.33
N GLY A 33 0.04 6.33 9.02
CA GLY A 33 1.32 5.81 8.53
C GLY A 33 1.20 4.33 8.23
N VAL A 34 1.78 3.87 7.14
CA VAL A 34 1.73 2.48 6.71
C VAL A 34 3.12 1.98 6.37
N LYS A 35 3.47 0.81 6.89
CA LYS A 35 4.63 0.03 6.45
C LYS A 35 4.14 -1.31 5.95
N THR A 36 4.59 -1.71 4.77
CA THR A 36 4.16 -2.96 4.14
C THR A 36 5.31 -3.95 4.07
N TYR A 37 5.05 -5.15 4.57
CA TYR A 37 5.90 -6.32 4.37
C TYR A 37 5.29 -7.09 3.21
N GLU A 38 5.89 -6.96 2.01
CA GLU A 38 5.32 -7.53 0.80
C GLU A 38 5.72 -8.99 0.62
N ARG A 39 4.78 -9.75 0.08
CA ARG A 39 4.96 -11.16 -0.23
C ARG A 39 6.18 -11.37 -1.13
N GLY A 40 7.16 -12.11 -0.64
CA GLY A 40 8.38 -12.44 -1.39
C GLY A 40 9.42 -11.32 -1.46
N CYS A 41 9.12 -10.12 -0.96
CA CYS A 41 10.01 -8.95 -1.08
C CYS A 41 10.48 -8.38 0.25
N GLY A 42 9.77 -8.66 1.36
CA GLY A 42 10.03 -8.03 2.64
C GLY A 42 9.51 -6.59 2.69
N TYR A 43 10.10 -5.74 3.53
CA TYR A 43 9.70 -4.35 3.62
C TYR A 43 10.01 -3.59 2.34
N THR A 44 9.01 -2.87 1.83
CA THR A 44 9.15 -2.01 0.66
C THR A 44 8.91 -0.56 1.06
N LEU A 45 9.39 0.37 0.24
CA LEU A 45 9.26 1.81 0.53
C LEU A 45 7.82 2.29 0.41
N ALA A 46 7.06 1.70 -0.49
CA ALA A 46 5.65 2.03 -0.69
C ALA A 46 4.94 0.86 -1.36
N CYS A 47 3.65 0.71 -1.07
CA CYS A 47 2.79 -0.26 -1.71
C CYS A 47 1.42 0.37 -1.89
N GLY A 48 1.08 0.73 -3.13
CA GLY A 48 -0.18 1.45 -3.44
C GLY A 48 -1.42 0.70 -2.99
N THR A 49 -1.49 -0.60 -3.23
CA THR A 49 -2.63 -1.42 -2.79
C THR A 49 -2.69 -1.54 -1.27
N GLY A 50 -1.54 -1.66 -0.61
CA GLY A 50 -1.47 -1.73 0.85
C GLY A 50 -1.89 -0.42 1.51
N MET A 51 -1.47 0.72 0.96
CA MET A 51 -1.85 2.04 1.45
C MET A 51 -3.36 2.28 1.29
N THR A 52 -3.92 1.91 0.14
CA THR A 52 -5.34 2.06 -0.14
C THR A 52 -6.20 1.14 0.74
N SER A 53 -5.81 -0.12 0.85
CA SER A 53 -6.51 -1.09 1.72
C SER A 53 -6.47 -0.68 3.18
N SER A 54 -5.34 -0.19 3.65
CA SER A 54 -5.18 0.25 5.04
C SER A 54 -6.08 1.43 5.36
N ALA A 55 -6.17 2.42 4.45
CA ALA A 55 -7.06 3.55 4.61
C ALA A 55 -8.53 3.11 4.62
N TYR A 56 -8.90 2.21 3.73
CA TYR A 56 -10.27 1.68 3.65
C TYR A 56 -10.67 0.97 4.96
N ILE A 57 -9.83 0.08 5.45
CA ILE A 57 -10.12 -0.66 6.69
C ILE A 57 -10.18 0.30 7.88
N ALA A 58 -9.23 1.23 8.00
CA ALA A 58 -9.24 2.23 9.07
C ALA A 58 -10.53 3.07 9.05
N ASN A 59 -11.00 3.43 7.86
CA ASN A 59 -12.28 4.14 7.68
C ASN A 59 -13.46 3.29 8.14
N LYS A 60 -13.51 2.02 7.75
CA LYS A 60 -14.59 1.11 8.14
C LYS A 60 -14.63 0.86 9.65
N LEU A 61 -13.49 0.92 10.31
CA LEU A 61 -13.39 0.82 11.76
C LEU A 61 -13.74 2.14 12.47
N GLY A 62 -14.02 3.21 11.74
CA GLY A 62 -14.34 4.51 12.31
C GLY A 62 -13.15 5.29 12.82
N LEU A 63 -11.94 4.91 12.45
CA LEU A 63 -10.70 5.52 12.94
C LEU A 63 -10.27 6.74 12.14
N VAL A 64 -10.69 6.84 10.88
CA VAL A 64 -10.30 7.93 9.97
C VAL A 64 -11.49 8.39 9.14
N ASN A 65 -11.37 9.61 8.59
CA ASN A 65 -12.36 10.23 7.70
C ASN A 65 -12.34 9.58 6.31
N ASP A 66 -13.23 10.01 5.43
CA ASP A 66 -13.31 9.52 4.06
C ASP A 66 -12.15 9.99 3.18
N LYS A 67 -11.45 11.03 3.60
CA LYS A 67 -10.26 11.56 2.92
C LYS A 67 -9.07 11.50 3.86
N VAL A 68 -8.07 10.72 3.50
CA VAL A 68 -6.95 10.37 4.39
C VAL A 68 -5.63 10.54 3.66
N LYS A 69 -4.67 11.18 4.32
CA LYS A 69 -3.28 11.19 3.86
C LYS A 69 -2.58 9.97 4.43
N VAL A 70 -1.99 9.18 3.55
CA VAL A 70 -1.26 7.96 3.90
C VAL A 70 0.22 8.18 3.65
N SER A 71 1.02 8.05 4.70
CA SER A 71 2.46 8.19 4.65
C SER A 71 3.14 6.83 4.73
N SER A 72 4.14 6.62 3.89
CA SER A 72 5.00 5.45 3.93
C SER A 72 6.45 5.90 3.83
N PRO A 73 7.44 5.03 4.06
CA PRO A 73 8.85 5.42 3.93
C PRO A 73 9.21 6.01 2.56
N GLY A 74 8.50 5.60 1.49
CA GLY A 74 8.76 6.08 0.13
C GLY A 74 8.02 7.35 -0.27
N GLY A 75 7.07 7.82 0.53
CA GLY A 75 6.32 9.02 0.21
C GLY A 75 4.90 9.04 0.76
N GLU A 76 4.12 10.00 0.30
CA GLU A 76 2.74 10.20 0.74
C GLU A 76 1.78 10.12 -0.43
N VAL A 77 0.59 9.59 -0.17
CA VAL A 77 -0.53 9.63 -1.10
C VAL A 77 -1.79 10.03 -0.36
N GLU A 78 -2.79 10.47 -1.10
CA GLU A 78 -4.10 10.77 -0.55
C GLU A 78 -5.09 9.72 -1.03
N ILE A 79 -5.84 9.16 -0.09
CA ILE A 79 -6.89 8.19 -0.38
C ILE A 79 -8.23 8.84 -0.07
N GLU A 80 -9.14 8.78 -1.04
CA GLU A 80 -10.50 9.28 -0.89
C GLU A 80 -11.48 8.13 -1.11
N ILE A 81 -12.41 7.99 -0.16
CA ILE A 81 -13.42 6.94 -0.19
C ILE A 81 -14.75 7.60 -0.52
N LEU A 82 -15.26 7.35 -1.72
CA LEU A 82 -16.53 7.89 -2.19
C LEU A 82 -17.47 6.74 -2.53
N LYS A 83 -18.50 6.56 -1.70
CA LYS A 83 -19.45 5.45 -1.79
C LYS A 83 -18.65 4.13 -1.76
N GLU A 84 -18.70 3.31 -2.79
CA GLU A 84 -17.94 2.05 -2.84
C GLU A 84 -16.67 2.15 -3.69
N LYS A 85 -16.22 3.38 -4.00
CA LYS A 85 -15.05 3.61 -4.83
C LYS A 85 -13.91 4.18 -4.01
N LEU A 86 -12.70 3.78 -4.35
CA LEU A 86 -11.46 4.23 -3.73
C LEU A 86 -10.62 4.97 -4.77
N TYR A 87 -10.21 6.19 -4.44
CA TYR A 87 -9.36 7.01 -5.29
C TYR A 87 -8.04 7.26 -4.60
N MET A 88 -6.94 6.99 -5.29
CA MET A 88 -5.60 7.27 -4.81
C MET A 88 -5.00 8.39 -5.65
N THR A 89 -4.53 9.44 -4.99
CA THR A 89 -3.84 10.56 -5.62
C THR A 89 -2.44 10.67 -5.04
N GLY A 90 -1.44 10.65 -5.90
CA GLY A 90 -0.05 10.78 -5.47
C GLY A 90 0.77 11.54 -6.50
N PRO A 91 2.00 11.94 -6.13
CA PRO A 91 2.90 12.61 -7.03
C PRO A 91 3.48 11.63 -8.05
N ALA A 92 3.84 12.16 -9.20
CA ALA A 92 4.63 11.44 -10.20
C ALA A 92 5.73 12.37 -10.69
N GLN A 93 6.93 11.82 -10.81
CA GLN A 93 8.07 12.59 -11.29
C GLN A 93 8.69 11.87 -12.48
N LYS A 94 8.89 12.61 -13.57
CA LYS A 94 9.55 12.07 -14.75
C LYS A 94 11.03 11.89 -14.46
N ILE A 95 11.52 10.65 -14.63
CA ILE A 95 12.93 10.33 -14.46
C ILE A 95 13.62 10.32 -15.82
N CYS A 96 12.99 9.69 -16.83
CA CYS A 96 13.55 9.62 -18.18
C CYS A 96 12.46 9.34 -19.19
N ASP A 97 12.76 9.62 -20.45
CA ASP A 97 11.99 9.15 -21.59
C ASP A 97 12.77 8.03 -22.26
N GLY A 98 12.07 7.05 -22.77
CA GLY A 98 12.68 5.96 -23.49
C GLY A 98 11.82 5.46 -24.62
N ARG A 99 12.43 4.61 -25.45
CA ARG A 99 11.76 3.96 -26.56
C ARG A 99 11.92 2.45 -26.44
N VAL A 100 10.82 1.73 -26.67
CA VAL A 100 10.81 0.26 -26.64
C VAL A 100 10.64 -0.24 -28.07
N ASP A 101 11.47 -1.20 -28.48
CA ASP A 101 11.37 -1.79 -29.80
C ASP A 101 10.08 -2.61 -29.95
N ASP A 102 9.50 -2.60 -31.16
CA ASP A 102 8.29 -3.36 -31.47
C ASP A 102 8.48 -4.85 -31.24
N ASP A 103 9.66 -5.38 -31.56
CA ASP A 103 9.98 -6.79 -31.34
C ASP A 103 9.85 -7.21 -29.89
N TRP A 104 10.21 -6.30 -28.97
CA TRP A 104 10.11 -6.55 -27.54
C TRP A 104 8.66 -6.55 -27.07
N LEU A 105 7.83 -5.67 -27.64
CA LEU A 105 6.41 -5.57 -27.30
C LEU A 105 5.62 -6.78 -27.78
N LEU A 106 6.07 -7.44 -28.86
CA LEU A 106 5.40 -8.60 -29.46
C LEU A 106 5.90 -9.94 -28.93
N ALA A 107 6.89 -9.92 -28.05
CA ALA A 107 7.49 -11.13 -27.49
C ALA A 107 6.61 -11.83 -26.46
#